data_60cbf7d08240db6a7641fd67404c0da6
#
_entry.id   60cbf7d08240db6a7641fd67404c0da6
#
_cell.length_a   1.000
_cell.length_b   1.000
_cell.length_c   1.000
_cell.angle_alpha   90.00
_cell.angle_beta   90.00
_cell.angle_gamma   90.00
#
_symmetry.space_group_name_H-M   'P 1'
#
loop_
_entity.id
_entity.type
_entity.pdbx_description
1 polymer ?
#
loop_
_entity_poly.entity_id
_entity_poly.type
_entity_poly.pdbx_seq_one_letter_code
_entity_poly.pdbx_strand_id
1 'polypeptide(L)'
;VEQHGKIMNADLAKSFAGYYEHGKDKLTDVLKGMIEEGQMVTAVDYNKAVDGRDFLNEGLAGVFDRYDAIITPATIGEAPAGLDSTGSPIFNSLWTFCGVPAVTLPLLQGPSGLPIGVQLVGPRYDDARLLRTAKWLTDTIDRLQ
;
A
#
# COMPACT_ATOMS: atom_id res chain seq x y z
N VAL A 1 -3.51 -10.17 0.21
CA VAL A 1 -2.04 -10.11 0.09
C VAL A 1 -1.56 -10.90 -1.12
N GLU A 2 -1.92 -12.19 -1.27
CA GLU A 2 -1.46 -13.03 -2.38
C GLU A 2 -1.80 -12.46 -3.77
N GLN A 3 -3.04 -12.04 -4.00
CA GLN A 3 -3.47 -11.46 -5.29
C GLN A 3 -2.72 -10.16 -5.62
N HIS A 4 -2.47 -9.31 -4.62
CA HIS A 4 -1.63 -8.13 -4.78
C HIS A 4 -0.22 -8.49 -5.23
N GLY A 5 0.40 -9.51 -4.62
CA GLY A 5 1.74 -9.99 -5.00
C GLY A 5 1.81 -10.46 -6.45
N LYS A 6 0.79 -11.17 -6.95
CA LYS A 6 0.74 -11.61 -8.35
C LYS A 6 0.74 -10.44 -9.34
N ILE A 7 -0.12 -9.43 -9.11
CA ILE A 7 -0.15 -8.24 -9.97
C ILE A 7 1.17 -7.48 -9.87
N MET A 8 1.64 -7.21 -8.65
CA MET A 8 2.85 -6.45 -8.41
C MET A 8 4.08 -7.09 -9.07
N ASN A 9 4.30 -8.39 -8.87
CA ASN A 9 5.46 -9.08 -9.43
C ASN A 9 5.38 -9.19 -10.97
N ALA A 10 4.19 -9.43 -11.54
CA ALA A 10 4.01 -9.46 -12.99
C ALA A 10 4.28 -8.09 -13.64
N ASP A 11 3.74 -7.02 -13.06
CA ASP A 11 3.97 -5.64 -13.54
C ASP A 11 5.42 -5.22 -13.34
N LEU A 12 6.05 -5.65 -12.24
CA LEU A 12 7.47 -5.42 -11.96
C LEU A 12 8.36 -6.15 -12.99
N ALA A 13 8.07 -7.43 -13.28
CA ALA A 13 8.79 -8.19 -14.29
C ALA A 13 8.73 -7.52 -15.66
N LYS A 14 7.57 -7.01 -16.07
CA LYS A 14 7.39 -6.23 -17.30
C LYS A 14 8.19 -4.93 -17.28
N SER A 15 8.08 -4.16 -16.20
CA SER A 15 8.65 -2.82 -16.09
C SER A 15 10.18 -2.84 -16.00
N PHE A 16 10.75 -3.88 -15.42
CA PHE A 16 12.19 -4.04 -15.21
C PHE A 16 12.84 -5.02 -16.21
N ALA A 17 12.11 -5.49 -17.25
CA ALA A 17 12.62 -6.46 -18.22
C ALA A 17 13.96 -6.02 -18.83
N GLY A 18 14.07 -4.77 -19.32
CA GLY A 18 15.29 -4.25 -19.90
C GLY A 18 16.47 -4.18 -18.93
N TYR A 19 16.23 -3.82 -17.67
CA TYR A 19 17.27 -3.84 -16.63
C TYR A 19 17.70 -5.27 -16.29
N TYR A 20 16.77 -6.21 -16.27
CA TYR A 20 17.06 -7.61 -16.02
C TYR A 20 17.87 -8.24 -17.16
N GLU A 21 17.58 -7.91 -18.41
CA GLU A 21 18.30 -8.42 -19.60
C GLU A 21 19.72 -7.87 -19.72
N HIS A 22 19.92 -6.58 -19.42
CA HIS A 22 21.18 -5.89 -19.73
C HIS A 22 22.04 -5.56 -18.48
N GLY A 23 21.55 -5.82 -17.28
CA GLY A 23 22.21 -5.42 -16.03
C GLY A 23 21.83 -6.27 -14.82
N LYS A 24 21.51 -7.56 -15.04
CA LYS A 24 21.09 -8.49 -13.97
C LYS A 24 22.07 -8.54 -12.80
N ASP A 25 23.36 -8.42 -13.07
CA ASP A 25 24.45 -8.41 -12.07
C ASP A 25 24.40 -7.21 -11.12
N LYS A 26 23.73 -6.12 -11.52
CA LYS A 26 23.59 -4.88 -10.73
C LYS A 26 22.30 -4.83 -9.91
N LEU A 27 21.39 -5.78 -10.12
CA LEU A 27 20.15 -5.87 -9.36
C LEU A 27 20.38 -6.60 -8.03
N THR A 28 19.64 -6.19 -6.99
CA THR A 28 19.64 -6.92 -5.72
C THR A 28 18.98 -8.29 -5.90
N ASP A 29 19.35 -9.26 -5.05
CA ASP A 29 18.78 -10.61 -5.13
C ASP A 29 17.26 -10.60 -4.85
N VAL A 30 16.78 -9.71 -3.98
CA VAL A 30 15.37 -9.51 -3.72
C VAL A 30 14.64 -9.08 -5.00
N LEU A 31 15.15 -8.08 -5.71
CA LEU A 31 14.52 -7.59 -6.94
C LEU A 31 14.56 -8.65 -8.07
N LYS A 32 15.66 -9.39 -8.19
CA LYS A 32 15.76 -10.51 -9.14
C LYS A 32 14.67 -11.56 -8.86
N GLY A 33 14.53 -11.98 -7.58
CA GLY A 33 13.51 -12.94 -7.18
C GLY A 33 12.10 -12.48 -7.52
N MET A 34 11.77 -11.22 -7.23
CA MET A 34 10.45 -10.65 -7.57
C MET A 34 10.20 -10.63 -9.08
N ILE A 35 11.22 -10.31 -9.89
CA ILE A 35 11.12 -10.35 -11.37
C ILE A 35 10.90 -11.78 -11.85
N GLU A 36 11.68 -12.75 -11.35
CA GLU A 36 11.59 -14.16 -11.72
C GLU A 36 10.22 -14.76 -11.33
N GLU A 37 9.72 -14.47 -10.14
CA GLU A 37 8.35 -14.81 -9.73
C GLU A 37 7.30 -14.19 -10.65
N GLY A 38 7.48 -12.91 -11.00
CA GLY A 38 6.57 -12.20 -11.89
C GLY A 38 6.50 -12.81 -13.30
N GLN A 39 7.62 -13.30 -13.82
CA GLN A 39 7.69 -14.00 -15.13
C GLN A 39 6.92 -15.33 -15.12
N MET A 40 6.71 -15.94 -13.96
CA MET A 40 5.95 -17.18 -13.79
C MET A 40 4.45 -16.96 -13.64
N VAL A 41 3.99 -15.73 -13.44
CA VAL A 41 2.56 -15.40 -13.33
C VAL A 41 1.88 -15.59 -14.68
N THR A 42 0.90 -16.49 -14.73
CA THR A 42 0.14 -16.70 -15.97
C THR A 42 -0.85 -15.55 -16.22
N ALA A 43 -1.22 -15.34 -17.48
CA ALA A 43 -2.27 -14.36 -17.82
C ALA A 43 -3.61 -14.68 -17.11
N VAL A 44 -3.91 -15.97 -16.92
CA VAL A 44 -5.12 -16.40 -16.21
C VAL A 44 -5.06 -16.00 -14.74
N ASP A 45 -3.92 -16.20 -14.07
CA ASP A 45 -3.77 -15.83 -12.66
C ASP A 45 -3.75 -14.31 -12.46
N TYR A 46 -3.11 -13.58 -13.38
CA TYR A 46 -3.12 -12.13 -13.39
C TYR A 46 -4.55 -11.57 -13.52
N ASN A 47 -5.31 -12.07 -14.49
CA ASN A 47 -6.69 -11.62 -14.72
C ASN A 47 -7.59 -11.95 -13.52
N LYS A 48 -7.48 -13.15 -12.93
CA LYS A 48 -8.21 -13.49 -11.69
C LYS A 48 -7.87 -12.54 -10.53
N ALA A 49 -6.61 -12.13 -10.43
CA ALA A 49 -6.20 -11.17 -9.41
C ALA A 49 -6.81 -9.79 -9.65
N VAL A 50 -6.89 -9.35 -10.91
CA VAL A 50 -7.56 -8.09 -11.32
C VAL A 50 -9.06 -8.14 -10.99
N ASP A 51 -9.75 -9.23 -11.34
CA ASP A 51 -11.18 -9.42 -11.01
C ASP A 51 -11.43 -9.36 -9.50
N GLY A 52 -10.54 -9.97 -8.70
CA GLY A 52 -10.59 -9.91 -7.24
C GLY A 52 -10.48 -8.49 -6.67
N ARG A 53 -9.71 -7.62 -7.32
CA ARG A 53 -9.61 -6.20 -6.98
C ARG A 53 -10.94 -5.48 -7.21
N ASP A 54 -11.58 -5.74 -8.32
CA ASP A 54 -12.84 -5.06 -8.67
C ASP A 54 -13.96 -5.48 -7.70
N PHE A 55 -14.02 -6.75 -7.33
CA PHE A 55 -14.93 -7.24 -6.29
C PHE A 55 -14.73 -6.54 -4.92
N LEU A 56 -13.47 -6.35 -4.50
CA LEU A 56 -13.19 -5.62 -3.25
C LEU A 56 -13.57 -4.14 -3.35
N ASN A 57 -13.36 -3.52 -4.49
CA ASN A 57 -13.74 -2.12 -4.70
C ASN A 57 -15.26 -1.90 -4.64
N GLU A 58 -16.09 -2.85 -5.09
CA GLU A 58 -17.53 -2.80 -4.90
C GLU A 58 -17.90 -2.78 -3.40
N GLY A 59 -17.25 -3.62 -2.60
CA GLY A 59 -17.44 -3.62 -1.15
C GLY A 59 -16.99 -2.29 -0.49
N LEU A 60 -15.86 -1.75 -0.91
CA LEU A 60 -15.35 -0.47 -0.40
C LEU A 60 -16.26 0.70 -0.79
N ALA A 61 -16.86 0.71 -1.98
CA ALA A 61 -17.82 1.73 -2.38
C ALA A 61 -18.97 1.83 -1.37
N GLY A 62 -19.54 0.70 -0.95
CA GLY A 62 -20.61 0.67 0.07
C GLY A 62 -20.16 1.20 1.45
N VAL A 63 -18.87 1.13 1.79
CA VAL A 63 -18.33 1.75 3.00
C VAL A 63 -18.23 3.27 2.82
N PHE A 64 -17.69 3.73 1.69
CA PHE A 64 -17.49 5.16 1.43
C PHE A 64 -18.78 5.93 1.10
N ASP A 65 -19.88 5.25 0.82
CA ASP A 65 -21.22 5.85 0.78
C ASP A 65 -21.69 6.33 2.15
N ARG A 66 -21.15 5.76 3.23
CA ARG A 66 -21.57 6.03 4.62
C ARG A 66 -20.51 6.78 5.43
N TYR A 67 -19.23 6.63 5.09
CA TYR A 67 -18.09 7.16 5.85
C TYR A 67 -17.14 7.92 4.94
N ASP A 68 -16.54 8.99 5.46
CA ASP A 68 -15.62 9.85 4.70
C ASP A 68 -14.24 9.22 4.51
N ALA A 69 -13.82 8.37 5.42
CA ALA A 69 -12.56 7.63 5.35
C ALA A 69 -12.60 6.39 6.24
N ILE A 70 -11.69 5.44 5.96
CA ILE A 70 -11.34 4.33 6.85
C ILE A 70 -10.06 4.73 7.60
N ILE A 71 -10.03 4.51 8.92
CA ILE A 71 -8.83 4.72 9.75
C ILE A 71 -8.17 3.38 10.02
N THR A 72 -6.86 3.28 9.76
CA THR A 72 -6.05 2.10 10.06
C THR A 72 -4.66 2.49 10.58
N PRO A 73 -3.92 1.57 11.23
CA PRO A 73 -2.49 1.76 11.40
C PRO A 73 -1.80 1.90 10.03
N ALA A 74 -0.76 2.73 9.94
CA ALA A 74 0.06 2.80 8.73
C ALA A 74 1.18 1.74 8.72
N THR A 75 1.61 1.33 9.91
CA THR A 75 2.69 0.35 10.12
C THR A 75 2.37 -0.56 11.30
N ILE A 76 3.13 -1.64 11.47
CA ILE A 76 3.02 -2.54 12.64
C ILE A 76 3.64 -1.96 13.91
N GLY A 77 4.29 -0.80 13.84
CA GLY A 77 4.97 -0.16 14.96
C GLY A 77 5.93 0.92 14.49
N GLU A 78 6.94 1.22 15.30
CA GLU A 78 8.03 2.12 14.93
C GLU A 78 8.86 1.57 13.76
N ALA A 79 9.61 2.45 13.11
CA ALA A 79 10.58 2.06 12.08
C ALA A 79 11.58 1.05 12.66
N PRO A 80 11.89 -0.06 11.95
CA PRO A 80 12.93 -1.00 12.38
C PRO A 80 14.28 -0.31 12.53
N ALA A 81 15.07 -0.74 13.51
CA ALA A 81 16.45 -0.28 13.64
C ALA A 81 17.33 -0.85 12.52
N GLY A 82 18.28 -0.05 12.03
CA GLY A 82 19.20 -0.47 10.97
C GLY A 82 18.66 -0.25 9.55
N LEU A 83 19.33 -0.86 8.57
CA LEU A 83 19.05 -0.70 7.15
C LEU A 83 18.64 -2.02 6.45
N ASP A 84 18.54 -3.10 7.20
CA ASP A 84 18.28 -4.43 6.64
C ASP A 84 16.81 -4.68 6.33
N SER A 85 15.91 -3.86 6.89
CA SER A 85 14.46 -4.00 6.71
C SER A 85 13.76 -2.65 6.72
N THR A 86 12.76 -2.50 5.84
CA THR A 86 11.85 -1.34 5.83
C THR A 86 10.57 -1.59 6.61
N GLY A 87 10.45 -2.73 7.29
CA GLY A 87 9.24 -3.16 7.99
C GLY A 87 8.28 -3.92 7.10
N SER A 88 7.03 -4.09 7.57
CA SER A 88 6.00 -4.86 6.88
C SER A 88 4.99 -3.93 6.17
N PRO A 89 4.66 -4.19 4.90
CA PRO A 89 3.65 -3.43 4.15
C PRO A 89 2.21 -3.91 4.41
N ILE A 90 1.97 -4.72 5.44
CA ILE A 90 0.70 -5.44 5.64
C ILE A 90 -0.52 -4.51 5.68
N PHE A 91 -0.38 -3.31 6.29
CA PHE A 91 -1.45 -2.32 6.35
C PHE A 91 -1.59 -1.47 5.08
N ASN A 92 -0.67 -1.60 4.11
CA ASN A 92 -0.69 -0.83 2.86
C ASN A 92 -1.08 -1.68 1.65
N SER A 93 -0.78 -2.98 1.69
CA SER A 93 -0.95 -3.89 0.55
C SER A 93 -2.40 -3.94 0.03
N LEU A 94 -3.40 -3.90 0.93
CA LEU A 94 -4.81 -3.92 0.55
C LEU A 94 -5.19 -2.65 -0.22
N TRP A 95 -4.78 -1.50 0.29
CA TRP A 95 -5.14 -0.20 -0.29
C TRP A 95 -4.44 0.02 -1.63
N THR A 96 -3.18 -0.39 -1.74
CA THR A 96 -2.44 -0.42 -3.01
C THR A 96 -3.10 -1.36 -4.01
N PHE A 97 -3.52 -2.55 -3.58
CA PHE A 97 -4.22 -3.50 -4.44
C PHE A 97 -5.55 -2.94 -4.96
N CYS A 98 -6.35 -2.31 -4.10
CA CYS A 98 -7.61 -1.68 -4.47
C CYS A 98 -7.43 -0.40 -5.30
N GLY A 99 -6.24 0.21 -5.29
CA GLY A 99 -5.97 1.48 -5.98
C GLY A 99 -6.75 2.64 -5.38
N VAL A 100 -6.95 2.63 -4.06
CA VAL A 100 -7.60 3.71 -3.31
C VAL A 100 -6.56 4.65 -2.71
N PRO A 101 -6.83 5.95 -2.58
CA PRO A 101 -5.90 6.90 -1.99
C PRO A 101 -5.77 6.67 -0.49
N ALA A 102 -4.55 6.82 0.02
CA ALA A 102 -4.23 6.77 1.44
C ALA A 102 -3.29 7.89 1.84
N VAL A 103 -3.48 8.45 3.03
CA VAL A 103 -2.62 9.45 3.63
C VAL A 103 -2.27 9.06 5.05
N THR A 104 -1.02 9.24 5.45
CA THR A 104 -0.53 8.94 6.79
C THR A 104 -0.32 10.22 7.58
N LEU A 105 -0.84 10.24 8.80
CA LEU A 105 -0.68 11.31 9.77
C LEU A 105 0.17 10.81 10.95
N PRO A 106 1.22 11.52 11.38
CA PRO A 106 2.10 11.09 12.47
C PRO A 106 1.49 11.42 13.85
N LEU A 107 0.36 10.76 14.17
CA LEU A 107 -0.45 11.08 15.35
C LEU A 107 -0.05 10.33 16.62
N LEU A 108 0.79 9.30 16.52
CA LEU A 108 1.19 8.46 17.63
C LEU A 108 2.72 8.45 17.77
N GLN A 109 3.18 8.10 18.97
CA GLN A 109 4.59 7.92 19.29
C GLN A 109 4.80 6.54 19.90
N GLY A 110 5.83 5.86 19.47
CA GLY A 110 6.18 4.54 19.97
C GLY A 110 7.09 4.60 21.19
N PRO A 111 7.42 3.43 21.76
CA PRO A 111 8.21 3.34 23.00
C PRO A 111 9.63 3.94 22.90
N SER A 112 10.22 3.93 21.69
CA SER A 112 11.55 4.50 21.45
C SER A 112 11.51 6.00 21.10
N GLY A 113 10.31 6.61 21.12
CA GLY A 113 10.11 8.02 20.79
C GLY A 113 9.98 8.30 19.28
N LEU A 114 9.98 7.27 18.42
CA LEU A 114 9.78 7.44 16.99
C LEU A 114 8.28 7.61 16.66
N PRO A 115 7.94 8.35 15.58
CA PRO A 115 6.55 8.51 15.19
C PRO A 115 5.95 7.21 14.66
N ILE A 116 4.67 6.99 14.98
CA ILE A 116 3.85 5.94 14.38
C ILE A 116 2.69 6.61 13.65
N GLY A 117 2.51 6.23 12.38
CA GLY A 117 1.49 6.80 11.53
C GLY A 117 0.10 6.18 11.76
N VAL A 118 -0.91 7.05 11.78
CA VAL A 118 -2.31 6.68 11.57
C VAL A 118 -2.64 6.94 10.11
N GLN A 119 -3.17 5.94 9.42
CA GLN A 119 -3.49 6.03 8.02
C GLN A 119 -4.99 6.27 7.82
N LEU A 120 -5.30 7.25 6.99
CA LEU A 120 -6.63 7.45 6.44
C LEU A 120 -6.68 6.95 5.00
N VAL A 121 -7.72 6.21 4.69
CA VAL A 121 -7.99 5.67 3.35
C VAL A 121 -9.30 6.24 2.86
N GLY A 122 -9.30 6.79 1.65
CA GLY A 122 -10.46 7.44 1.04
C GLY A 122 -11.01 6.70 -0.18
N PRO A 123 -12.14 7.16 -0.73
CA PRO A 123 -12.72 6.60 -1.93
C PRO A 123 -11.82 6.84 -3.15
N ARG A 124 -11.88 5.91 -4.08
CA ARG A 124 -11.09 5.96 -5.33
C ARG A 124 -11.44 7.22 -6.12
N TYR A 125 -10.42 7.90 -6.63
CA TYR A 125 -10.53 9.15 -7.41
C TYR A 125 -11.09 10.36 -6.64
N ASP A 126 -11.16 10.31 -5.32
CA ASP A 126 -11.61 11.44 -4.50
C ASP A 126 -10.53 11.82 -3.45
N ASP A 127 -9.33 12.05 -3.93
CA ASP A 127 -8.17 12.48 -3.12
C ASP A 127 -8.47 13.78 -2.37
N ALA A 128 -9.24 14.69 -2.99
CA ALA A 128 -9.61 15.94 -2.38
C ALA A 128 -10.48 15.76 -1.12
N ARG A 129 -11.40 14.79 -1.12
CA ARG A 129 -12.20 14.44 0.06
C ARG A 129 -11.29 13.88 1.16
N LEU A 130 -10.40 12.94 0.81
CA LEU A 130 -9.45 12.36 1.75
C LEU A 130 -8.57 13.42 2.41
N LEU A 131 -8.01 14.35 1.65
CA LEU A 131 -7.14 15.42 2.17
C LEU A 131 -7.90 16.38 3.08
N ARG A 132 -9.16 16.72 2.77
CA ARG A 132 -10.02 17.52 3.66
C ARG A 132 -10.31 16.79 4.97
N THR A 133 -10.60 15.49 4.90
CA THR A 133 -10.85 14.65 6.08
C THR A 133 -9.57 14.54 6.94
N ALA A 134 -8.41 14.36 6.32
CA ALA A 134 -7.12 14.34 7.02
C ALA A 134 -6.85 15.66 7.74
N LYS A 135 -7.04 16.78 7.05
CA LYS A 135 -6.90 18.12 7.65
C LYS A 135 -7.87 18.29 8.83
N TRP A 136 -9.14 17.95 8.65
CA TRP A 136 -10.12 18.03 9.72
C TRP A 136 -9.73 17.20 10.94
N LEU A 137 -9.22 15.99 10.74
CA LEU A 137 -8.77 15.11 11.82
C LEU A 137 -7.59 15.75 12.58
N THR A 138 -6.58 16.24 11.86
CA THR A 138 -5.41 16.90 12.46
C THR A 138 -5.84 18.11 13.27
N ASP A 139 -6.61 19.03 12.67
CA ASP A 139 -7.10 20.24 13.35
C ASP A 139 -7.97 19.92 14.58
N THR A 140 -8.64 18.76 14.59
CA THR A 140 -9.46 18.34 15.72
C THR A 140 -8.61 17.80 16.86
N ILE A 141 -7.57 17.00 16.55
CA ILE A 141 -6.64 16.47 17.57
C ILE A 141 -5.83 17.58 18.19
N ASP A 142 -5.32 18.53 17.39
CA ASP A 142 -4.54 19.68 17.90
C ASP A 142 -5.34 20.54 18.88
N ARG A 143 -6.67 20.60 18.74
CA ARG A 143 -7.56 21.31 19.69
C ARG A 143 -7.84 20.56 20.99
N LEU A 144 -7.56 19.26 21.04
CA LEU A 144 -7.79 18.42 22.21
C LEU A 144 -6.55 18.25 23.07
N GLN A 145 -5.39 18.67 22.59
CA GLN A 145 -4.11 18.69 23.31
C GLN A 145 -3.87 20.05 23.98
#